data_70ab1637ee4d7c42947c165d90a21e6e
#
_entry.id   70ab1637ee4d7c42947c165d90a21e6e
#
_cell.length_a   1.000
_cell.length_b   1.000
_cell.length_c   1.000
_cell.angle_alpha   90.00
_cell.angle_beta   90.00
_cell.angle_gamma   90.00
#
_symmetry.space_group_name_H-M   'P 1'
#
loop_
_entity.id
_entity.type
_entity.pdbx_description
1 polymer ?
#
loop_
_entity_poly.entity_id
_entity_poly.type
_entity_poly.pdbx_seq_one_letter_code
_entity_poly.pdbx_strand_id
1 'polypeptide(L)'
;MNKAIYQLFKKTPLALALAGSVSAANALEYNFGDVNVQLANTIGYGIGWRVDDRDSGQIMGGNGPAAGLTGDAGSYNYDDGTLNYSSGDVYTNVFKWSGDMEISYRNYGGFFRARAYYDHAIMDQETDFKPLNDATKDAAGAGAELLDAFVWADYDIQNIPVSLRLGRQVLSWGESTFIQGGVNSVNPVDASAFRKPGAELKEGLLPVNMFYTSIGLTGSVTLEAFYQLEWENTRSDPCGTFFSTVDFVADGCGPVILGGTADERAILEFRDLELDAGVPLSSRVAPVTERIADDDPSDSGQYGAAVRWYAESLGDTEFGFYYMNIHSRLPYINGVITNQDRSGVLTGTPNMQVNADATYDTYRPLYQISYPEDIQIAGISFARSTESGASFSGELSYKPDAPVQWNAFELILAGNGAPYSRLYQQRSEEEGGASNLYGELGKGYDNFDIWQAQSTYIMFFDRILGADRLAVVGEVGVSYIPDLPDTDDARYGRSGAYGIGNNDGVWANGGDTNFCVDGGSAANANTDYCTDDGYTTKLAGGVRMRAGLTYNDAFSGVNMTPTLSLAYDKGNGAEPGTQFVDDRLTVGLGVSFLYLNQTSVDIAYTNFSGGKYNQIKDRDNISLSAKYSF
;
A
#
# COMPACT_ATOMS: atom_id res chain seq x y z
N MET A 1 -20.67 15.21 0.13
CA MET A 1 -19.92 16.12 1.05
C MET A 1 -18.80 16.84 0.29
N ASN A 2 -18.15 16.21 -0.67
CA ASN A 2 -17.00 16.73 -1.42
C ASN A 2 -17.26 17.98 -2.29
N LYS A 3 -18.44 18.10 -2.93
CA LYS A 3 -18.76 19.29 -3.75
C LYS A 3 -18.80 20.61 -2.97
N ALA A 4 -19.18 20.58 -1.70
CA ALA A 4 -19.23 21.77 -0.85
C ALA A 4 -17.81 22.21 -0.43
N ILE A 5 -16.93 21.25 -0.14
CA ILE A 5 -15.52 21.49 0.21
C ILE A 5 -14.77 22.03 -1.01
N TYR A 6 -14.97 21.43 -2.18
CA TYR A 6 -14.42 21.90 -3.46
C TYR A 6 -14.81 23.37 -3.77
N GLN A 7 -16.07 23.76 -3.53
CA GLN A 7 -16.51 25.13 -3.73
C GLN A 7 -15.95 26.11 -2.69
N LEU A 8 -15.63 25.64 -1.47
CA LEU A 8 -15.02 26.45 -0.43
C LEU A 8 -13.57 26.81 -0.79
N PHE A 9 -12.78 25.85 -1.24
CA PHE A 9 -11.39 26.06 -1.65
C PHE A 9 -11.25 26.88 -2.95
N LYS A 10 -12.18 26.74 -3.89
CA LYS A 10 -12.18 27.48 -5.16
C LYS A 10 -12.57 28.96 -5.03
N LYS A 11 -13.29 29.34 -3.98
CA LYS A 11 -13.85 30.69 -3.81
C LYS A 11 -13.18 31.58 -2.76
N THR A 12 -12.24 31.04 -1.98
CA THR A 12 -11.58 31.81 -0.93
C THR A 12 -10.06 31.70 -1.07
N PRO A 13 -9.32 32.81 -1.22
CA PRO A 13 -7.90 32.80 -1.01
C PRO A 13 -7.65 32.72 0.51
N LEU A 14 -7.80 31.52 1.08
CA LEU A 14 -7.57 31.23 2.50
C LEU A 14 -6.10 31.51 2.90
N ALA A 15 -5.20 31.53 1.93
CA ALA A 15 -3.80 31.85 2.10
C ALA A 15 -3.54 33.29 2.59
N LEU A 16 -4.44 34.24 2.35
CA LEU A 16 -4.26 35.63 2.79
C LEU A 16 -4.85 35.92 4.18
N ALA A 17 -5.79 35.13 4.68
CA ALA A 17 -6.39 35.34 6.00
C ALA A 17 -5.54 34.79 7.15
N LEU A 18 -4.63 33.84 6.88
CA LEU A 18 -3.74 33.24 7.87
C LEU A 18 -2.41 34.00 8.05
N ALA A 19 -2.07 34.93 7.16
CA ALA A 19 -0.84 35.74 7.26
C ALA A 19 -0.90 36.88 8.31
N GLY A 20 -2.03 37.04 9.00
CA GLY A 20 -2.26 38.19 9.90
C GLY A 20 -2.09 37.95 11.40
N SER A 21 -1.81 36.73 11.84
CA SER A 21 -1.64 36.44 13.29
C SER A 21 -0.31 35.73 13.58
N VAL A 22 0.80 36.47 13.47
CA VAL A 22 2.11 36.02 13.96
C VAL A 22 2.17 36.29 15.46
N SER A 23 1.77 35.33 16.26
CA SER A 23 2.13 35.27 17.68
C SER A 23 2.75 33.91 17.98
N ALA A 24 3.81 33.95 18.75
CA ALA A 24 4.72 32.88 19.13
C ALA A 24 4.10 31.46 19.16
N ALA A 25 4.70 30.56 18.38
CA ALA A 25 4.24 29.20 18.27
C ALA A 25 4.68 28.36 19.46
N ASN A 26 3.73 28.15 20.31
CA ASN A 26 3.60 27.00 21.17
C ASN A 26 2.20 26.43 20.86
N ALA A 27 2.02 25.10 21.02
CA ALA A 27 0.65 24.57 21.06
C ALA A 27 -0.20 25.50 21.91
N LEU A 28 -1.33 25.96 21.37
CA LEU A 28 -2.19 26.89 22.10
C LEU A 28 -2.79 26.15 23.29
N GLU A 29 -2.41 26.56 24.48
CA GLU A 29 -2.90 25.94 25.72
C GLU A 29 -3.92 26.87 26.38
N TYR A 30 -5.10 26.33 26.66
CA TYR A 30 -6.17 27.02 27.34
C TYR A 30 -6.56 26.27 28.61
N ASN A 31 -6.53 26.95 29.74
CA ASN A 31 -6.88 26.40 31.06
C ASN A 31 -8.21 26.99 31.56
N PHE A 32 -9.23 26.13 31.68
CA PHE A 32 -10.56 26.51 32.20
C PHE A 32 -10.84 25.78 33.52
N GLY A 33 -10.23 26.25 34.61
CA GLY A 33 -10.27 25.54 35.88
C GLY A 33 -9.47 24.23 35.81
N ASP A 34 -10.16 23.10 36.04
CA ASP A 34 -9.54 21.77 35.96
C ASP A 34 -9.50 21.22 34.52
N VAL A 35 -10.03 21.94 33.55
CA VAL A 35 -9.98 21.53 32.12
C VAL A 35 -8.80 22.19 31.43
N ASN A 36 -7.93 21.37 30.82
CA ASN A 36 -6.87 21.83 29.95
C ASN A 36 -7.21 21.47 28.50
N VAL A 37 -7.03 22.41 27.58
CA VAL A 37 -7.22 22.23 26.13
C VAL A 37 -5.92 22.60 25.44
N GLN A 38 -5.35 21.65 24.68
CA GLN A 38 -4.16 21.87 23.86
C GLN A 38 -4.52 21.77 22.39
N LEU A 39 -4.07 22.74 21.60
CA LEU A 39 -4.28 22.81 20.15
C LEU A 39 -2.93 22.93 19.46
N ALA A 40 -2.65 22.05 18.52
CA ALA A 40 -1.49 22.11 17.65
C ALA A 40 -1.94 22.07 16.20
N ASN A 41 -1.47 22.99 15.38
CA ASN A 41 -1.80 23.05 13.98
C ASN A 41 -0.55 23.04 13.12
N THR A 42 -0.62 22.42 11.96
CA THR A 42 0.41 22.46 10.93
C THR A 42 -0.23 22.77 9.59
N ILE A 43 0.27 23.79 8.91
CA ILE A 43 -0.02 24.02 7.50
C ILE A 43 1.21 23.68 6.67
N GLY A 44 1.00 23.12 5.50
CA GLY A 44 2.07 22.70 4.63
C GLY A 44 1.75 22.92 3.16
N TYR A 45 2.80 23.12 2.39
CA TYR A 45 2.77 23.11 0.94
C TYR A 45 3.85 22.18 0.43
N GLY A 46 3.51 21.38 -0.58
CA GLY A 46 4.44 20.43 -1.16
C GLY A 46 4.28 20.35 -2.67
N ILE A 47 5.39 20.18 -3.38
CA ILE A 47 5.42 19.97 -4.82
C ILE A 47 6.44 18.89 -5.16
N GLY A 48 6.12 18.02 -6.11
CA GLY A 48 6.96 16.93 -6.57
C GLY A 48 7.00 16.84 -8.08
N TRP A 49 8.19 16.56 -8.61
CA TRP A 49 8.46 16.42 -10.04
C TRP A 49 9.05 15.05 -10.35
N ARG A 50 8.58 14.45 -11.43
CA ARG A 50 9.27 13.32 -12.06
C ARG A 50 10.59 13.81 -12.68
N VAL A 51 11.67 13.05 -12.52
CA VAL A 51 12.98 13.41 -13.09
C VAL A 51 13.53 12.35 -14.03
N ASP A 52 13.01 11.14 -14.00
CA ASP A 52 13.41 10.07 -14.91
C ASP A 52 12.47 9.96 -16.12
N ASP A 53 12.99 9.44 -17.22
CA ASP A 53 12.21 9.16 -18.42
C ASP A 53 11.33 7.91 -18.18
N ARG A 54 10.28 7.78 -19.01
CA ARG A 54 9.41 6.59 -19.02
C ARG A 54 10.18 5.36 -19.46
N ASP A 55 10.01 4.25 -18.76
CA ASP A 55 10.59 2.96 -19.15
C ASP A 55 9.63 2.21 -20.10
N SER A 56 10.07 1.92 -21.33
CA SER A 56 9.30 1.15 -22.30
C SER A 56 8.88 -0.23 -21.80
N GLY A 57 9.67 -0.85 -20.93
CA GLY A 57 9.35 -2.13 -20.28
C GLY A 57 8.18 -2.07 -19.29
N GLN A 58 7.71 -0.86 -18.95
CA GLN A 58 6.52 -0.64 -18.12
C GLN A 58 5.29 -0.27 -18.94
N ILE A 59 5.40 -0.10 -20.26
CA ILE A 59 4.35 0.40 -21.15
C ILE A 59 3.92 -0.72 -22.10
N MET A 60 2.60 -0.96 -22.19
CA MET A 60 2.06 -1.91 -23.15
C MET A 60 2.24 -1.44 -24.59
N GLY A 61 2.56 -2.37 -25.49
CA GLY A 61 2.84 -2.06 -26.91
C GLY A 61 1.73 -1.28 -27.62
N GLY A 62 0.46 -1.51 -27.27
CA GLY A 62 -0.68 -0.75 -27.80
C GLY A 62 -0.71 0.72 -27.36
N ASN A 63 -0.24 1.02 -26.16
CA ASN A 63 -0.17 2.37 -25.59
C ASN A 63 1.11 3.13 -25.98
N GLY A 64 2.20 2.41 -26.30
CA GLY A 64 3.49 3.00 -26.60
C GLY A 64 3.48 4.14 -27.61
N PRO A 65 2.78 4.01 -28.77
CA PRO A 65 2.71 5.08 -29.77
C PRO A 65 2.15 6.40 -29.24
N ALA A 66 1.25 6.38 -28.26
CA ALA A 66 0.71 7.58 -27.62
C ALA A 66 1.76 8.37 -26.84
N ALA A 67 2.78 7.67 -26.31
CA ALA A 67 3.91 8.27 -25.61
C ALA A 67 5.13 8.48 -26.52
N GLY A 68 5.03 8.15 -27.82
CA GLY A 68 6.16 8.18 -28.75
C GLY A 68 7.20 7.09 -28.49
N LEU A 69 6.80 6.00 -27.82
CA LEU A 69 7.66 4.89 -27.40
C LEU A 69 7.22 3.58 -28.06
N THR A 70 8.13 2.61 -28.05
CA THR A 70 7.80 1.21 -28.34
C THR A 70 7.66 0.49 -27.01
N GLY A 71 6.40 0.26 -26.58
CA GLY A 71 6.13 -0.47 -25.35
C GLY A 71 6.35 -1.96 -25.52
N ASP A 72 6.85 -2.62 -24.49
CA ASP A 72 7.09 -4.07 -24.45
C ASP A 72 6.65 -4.73 -23.13
N ALA A 73 5.82 -4.04 -22.32
CA ALA A 73 5.14 -4.63 -21.18
C ALA A 73 4.10 -5.67 -21.61
N GLY A 74 3.78 -6.58 -20.70
CA GLY A 74 2.85 -7.69 -20.95
C GLY A 74 1.37 -7.35 -20.75
N SER A 75 1.03 -6.17 -20.19
CA SER A 75 -0.35 -5.81 -19.84
C SER A 75 -0.57 -4.31 -19.79
N TYR A 76 -1.79 -3.88 -20.21
CA TYR A 76 -2.28 -2.51 -20.10
C TYR A 76 -2.56 -2.04 -18.66
N ASN A 77 -2.79 -2.98 -17.75
CA ASN A 77 -3.39 -2.73 -16.44
C ASN A 77 -2.39 -2.22 -15.39
N TYR A 78 -1.23 -1.72 -15.83
CA TYR A 78 -0.11 -1.36 -14.94
C TYR A 78 0.68 -0.15 -15.43
N ASP A 79 0.28 0.51 -16.52
CA ASP A 79 1.11 1.51 -17.20
C ASP A 79 0.57 2.95 -17.13
N ASP A 80 -0.64 3.19 -16.63
CA ASP A 80 -1.24 4.52 -16.51
C ASP A 80 -0.33 5.50 -15.73
N GLY A 81 0.21 5.08 -14.59
CA GLY A 81 1.10 5.91 -13.77
C GLY A 81 2.42 6.24 -14.46
N THR A 82 2.91 5.37 -15.38
CA THR A 82 4.06 5.66 -16.23
C THR A 82 3.71 6.62 -17.35
N LEU A 83 2.57 6.40 -18.01
CA LEU A 83 2.14 7.16 -19.19
C LEU A 83 1.64 8.56 -18.88
N ASN A 84 1.03 8.77 -17.72
CA ASN A 84 0.42 10.04 -17.35
C ASN A 84 1.41 11.17 -17.05
N TYR A 85 2.68 10.85 -16.82
CA TYR A 85 3.69 11.85 -16.46
C TYR A 85 4.97 11.67 -17.29
N SER A 86 5.49 12.75 -17.85
CA SER A 86 6.78 12.84 -18.53
C SER A 86 7.87 13.31 -17.55
N SER A 87 9.12 13.15 -17.93
CA SER A 87 10.26 13.75 -17.21
C SER A 87 10.08 15.27 -17.14
N GLY A 88 10.16 15.81 -15.93
CA GLY A 88 9.93 17.22 -15.62
C GLY A 88 8.51 17.58 -15.21
N ASP A 89 7.54 16.67 -15.36
CA ASP A 89 6.15 16.93 -14.95
C ASP A 89 5.97 16.98 -13.45
N VAL A 90 5.03 17.82 -13.04
CA VAL A 90 4.57 17.92 -11.66
C VAL A 90 3.54 16.83 -11.39
N TYR A 91 3.87 15.84 -10.56
CA TYR A 91 2.93 14.77 -10.20
C TYR A 91 2.11 15.07 -8.95
N THR A 92 2.53 16.03 -8.12
CA THR A 92 1.81 16.50 -6.93
C THR A 92 2.12 17.97 -6.67
N ASN A 93 1.09 18.74 -6.31
CA ASN A 93 1.18 20.15 -5.94
C ASN A 93 0.14 20.43 -4.86
N VAL A 94 0.48 20.09 -3.62
CA VAL A 94 -0.47 19.94 -2.53
C VAL A 94 -0.35 21.02 -1.48
N PHE A 95 -1.48 21.64 -1.13
CA PHE A 95 -1.65 22.39 0.11
C PHE A 95 -2.35 21.50 1.13
N LYS A 96 -1.85 21.47 2.37
CA LYS A 96 -2.38 20.64 3.44
C LYS A 96 -2.42 21.35 4.79
N TRP A 97 -3.37 20.93 5.61
CA TRP A 97 -3.51 21.32 7.00
C TRP A 97 -3.74 20.06 7.84
N SER A 98 -3.11 20.00 9.00
CA SER A 98 -3.44 19.05 10.06
C SER A 98 -3.58 19.78 11.40
N GLY A 99 -4.55 19.36 12.20
CA GLY A 99 -4.82 19.93 13.51
C GLY A 99 -5.04 18.84 14.54
N ASP A 100 -4.37 18.96 15.68
CA ASP A 100 -4.51 18.08 16.84
C ASP A 100 -5.17 18.89 17.96
N MET A 101 -6.17 18.32 18.64
CA MET A 101 -6.82 18.87 19.82
C MET A 101 -6.87 17.82 20.92
N GLU A 102 -6.29 18.12 22.06
CA GLU A 102 -6.41 17.33 23.27
C GLU A 102 -7.18 18.11 24.33
N ILE A 103 -8.16 17.47 24.94
CA ILE A 103 -8.94 17.99 26.06
C ILE A 103 -8.73 17.05 27.23
N SER A 104 -8.24 17.56 28.35
CA SER A 104 -8.06 16.77 29.57
C SER A 104 -8.77 17.40 30.77
N TYR A 105 -9.38 16.55 31.57
CA TYR A 105 -10.04 16.89 32.82
C TYR A 105 -9.72 15.83 33.87
N ARG A 106 -8.80 16.14 34.77
CA ARG A 106 -8.31 15.20 35.79
C ARG A 106 -7.74 13.93 35.15
N ASN A 107 -8.42 12.79 35.34
CA ASN A 107 -8.05 11.47 34.83
C ASN A 107 -8.87 11.04 33.60
N TYR A 108 -9.54 11.98 32.93
CA TYR A 108 -10.30 11.78 31.69
C TYR A 108 -9.81 12.72 30.60
N GLY A 109 -9.96 12.32 29.38
CA GLY A 109 -9.70 13.21 28.26
C GLY A 109 -10.26 12.72 26.95
N GLY A 110 -10.02 13.51 25.93
CA GLY A 110 -10.33 13.19 24.55
C GLY A 110 -9.26 13.76 23.64
N PHE A 111 -8.96 13.04 22.60
CA PHE A 111 -8.02 13.45 21.56
C PHE A 111 -8.69 13.41 20.20
N PHE A 112 -8.48 14.48 19.42
CA PHE A 112 -9.05 14.64 18.08
C PHE A 112 -7.95 15.11 17.14
N ARG A 113 -7.83 14.45 16.00
CA ARG A 113 -6.93 14.84 14.89
C ARG A 113 -7.72 14.91 13.62
N ALA A 114 -7.57 16.02 12.89
CA ALA A 114 -8.16 16.19 11.58
C ALA A 114 -7.09 16.59 10.57
N ARG A 115 -7.31 16.22 9.30
CA ARG A 115 -6.51 16.69 8.17
C ARG A 115 -7.40 17.22 7.06
N ALA A 116 -6.87 18.15 6.27
CA ALA A 116 -7.47 18.57 5.02
C ALA A 116 -6.36 18.87 4.01
N TYR A 117 -6.60 18.53 2.74
CA TYR A 117 -5.63 18.75 1.66
C TYR A 117 -6.33 19.03 0.34
N TYR A 118 -5.58 19.71 -0.54
CA TYR A 118 -5.96 19.93 -1.93
C TYR A 118 -4.69 19.86 -2.81
N ASP A 119 -4.68 18.90 -3.70
CA ASP A 119 -3.59 18.68 -4.65
C ASP A 119 -4.00 19.21 -6.03
N HIS A 120 -3.43 20.35 -6.41
CA HIS A 120 -3.73 21.02 -7.66
C HIS A 120 -3.31 20.19 -8.89
N ALA A 121 -2.22 19.41 -8.79
CA ALA A 121 -1.79 18.57 -9.90
C ALA A 121 -2.80 17.45 -10.19
N ILE A 122 -3.36 16.83 -9.15
CA ILE A 122 -4.35 15.76 -9.31
C ILE A 122 -5.73 16.31 -9.70
N MET A 123 -6.13 17.45 -9.12
CA MET A 123 -7.50 17.98 -9.30
C MET A 123 -7.71 18.76 -10.60
N ASP A 124 -6.72 19.56 -11.01
CA ASP A 124 -6.92 20.61 -12.00
C ASP A 124 -5.99 20.49 -13.22
N GLN A 125 -4.90 19.69 -13.16
CA GLN A 125 -3.99 19.52 -14.29
C GLN A 125 -4.43 18.35 -15.18
N GLU A 126 -4.14 18.46 -16.45
CA GLU A 126 -4.28 17.36 -17.41
C GLU A 126 -3.04 16.47 -17.33
N THR A 127 -3.23 15.19 -17.48
CA THR A 127 -2.18 14.18 -17.61
C THR A 127 -1.87 13.94 -19.09
N ASP A 128 -0.69 13.43 -19.40
CA ASP A 128 -0.24 13.24 -20.80
C ASP A 128 -1.03 12.18 -21.57
N PHE A 129 -1.55 11.17 -20.86
CA PHE A 129 -2.16 10.01 -21.52
C PHE A 129 -3.66 9.89 -21.25
N LYS A 130 -4.06 9.68 -20.03
CA LYS A 130 -5.45 9.42 -19.66
C LYS A 130 -5.86 10.31 -18.47
N PRO A 131 -6.95 11.07 -18.57
CA PRO A 131 -7.38 11.93 -17.47
C PRO A 131 -7.68 11.09 -16.22
N LEU A 132 -7.30 11.63 -15.07
CA LEU A 132 -7.64 11.01 -13.79
C LEU A 132 -9.16 11.06 -13.59
N ASN A 133 -9.74 9.91 -13.22
CA ASN A 133 -11.17 9.80 -12.99
C ASN A 133 -11.60 10.47 -11.67
N ASP A 134 -12.91 10.63 -11.46
CA ASP A 134 -13.45 11.30 -10.27
C ASP A 134 -13.11 10.55 -8.98
N ALA A 135 -13.10 9.20 -9.00
CA ALA A 135 -12.73 8.40 -7.83
C ALA A 135 -11.27 8.61 -7.42
N THR A 136 -10.34 8.64 -8.39
CA THR A 136 -8.93 8.99 -8.14
C THR A 136 -8.78 10.39 -7.55
N LYS A 137 -9.52 11.38 -8.11
CA LYS A 137 -9.51 12.76 -7.60
C LYS A 137 -10.08 12.86 -6.19
N ASP A 138 -11.16 12.13 -5.90
CA ASP A 138 -11.77 12.08 -4.56
C ASP A 138 -10.86 11.39 -3.54
N ALA A 139 -10.12 10.36 -3.94
CA ALA A 139 -9.23 9.61 -3.06
C ALA A 139 -7.91 10.35 -2.75
N ALA A 140 -7.25 10.93 -3.78
CA ALA A 140 -5.92 11.48 -3.66
C ALA A 140 -5.80 12.99 -3.88
N GLY A 141 -6.78 13.61 -4.58
CA GLY A 141 -6.70 15.01 -5.00
C GLY A 141 -7.16 16.00 -3.94
N ALA A 142 -8.29 15.76 -3.29
CA ALA A 142 -8.80 16.67 -2.25
C ALA A 142 -9.59 15.92 -1.19
N GLY A 143 -9.34 16.24 0.07
CA GLY A 143 -10.04 15.60 1.19
C GLY A 143 -10.04 16.45 2.45
N ALA A 144 -11.03 16.18 3.31
CA ALA A 144 -11.04 16.62 4.69
C ALA A 144 -11.63 15.51 5.54
N GLU A 145 -10.88 15.03 6.52
CA GLU A 145 -11.27 13.88 7.33
C GLU A 145 -10.83 14.03 8.78
N LEU A 146 -11.61 13.41 9.66
CA LEU A 146 -11.27 13.22 11.06
C LEU A 146 -10.49 11.89 11.16
N LEU A 147 -9.22 11.99 11.52
CA LEU A 147 -8.36 10.83 11.76
C LEU A 147 -8.63 10.25 13.15
N ASP A 148 -7.85 10.66 14.14
CA ASP A 148 -8.08 10.20 15.51
C ASP A 148 -9.29 10.93 16.13
N ALA A 149 -10.11 10.19 16.85
CA ALA A 149 -11.24 10.70 17.63
C ALA A 149 -11.59 9.70 18.73
N PHE A 150 -10.94 9.83 19.89
CA PHE A 150 -11.15 8.92 21.00
C PHE A 150 -11.21 9.64 22.34
N VAL A 151 -11.86 9.01 23.29
CA VAL A 151 -11.84 9.41 24.70
C VAL A 151 -11.00 8.42 25.49
N TRP A 152 -10.40 8.91 26.56
CA TRP A 152 -9.59 8.09 27.45
C TRP A 152 -9.91 8.34 28.93
N ALA A 153 -9.57 7.35 29.75
CA ALA A 153 -9.71 7.43 31.22
C ALA A 153 -8.63 6.59 31.89
N ASP A 154 -7.94 7.19 32.86
CA ASP A 154 -6.90 6.55 33.64
C ASP A 154 -7.34 6.39 35.09
N TYR A 155 -7.20 5.17 35.64
CA TYR A 155 -7.60 4.82 36.98
C TYR A 155 -6.49 4.07 37.71
N ASP A 156 -6.43 4.27 39.02
CA ASP A 156 -5.70 3.40 39.94
C ASP A 156 -6.71 2.53 40.72
N ILE A 157 -6.81 1.25 40.35
CA ILE A 157 -7.71 0.31 41.00
C ILE A 157 -6.89 -0.56 41.94
N GLN A 158 -6.93 -0.32 43.23
CA GLN A 158 -6.15 -1.05 44.24
C GLN A 158 -4.64 -1.04 43.98
N ASN A 159 -4.10 0.10 43.56
CA ASN A 159 -2.71 0.33 43.11
C ASN A 159 -2.34 -0.36 41.78
N ILE A 160 -3.31 -0.79 41.00
CA ILE A 160 -3.13 -1.30 39.65
C ILE A 160 -3.51 -0.17 38.70
N PRO A 161 -2.58 0.40 37.91
CA PRO A 161 -2.89 1.40 36.90
C PRO A 161 -3.66 0.76 35.75
N VAL A 162 -4.77 1.37 35.37
CA VAL A 162 -5.63 0.94 34.27
C VAL A 162 -5.90 2.14 33.37
N SER A 163 -5.53 2.01 32.11
CA SER A 163 -5.86 2.99 31.06
C SER A 163 -6.89 2.39 30.10
N LEU A 164 -7.91 3.16 29.79
CA LEU A 164 -8.97 2.79 28.85
C LEU A 164 -9.06 3.82 27.74
N ARG A 165 -9.26 3.36 26.49
CA ARG A 165 -9.54 4.24 25.35
C ARG A 165 -10.71 3.70 24.53
N LEU A 166 -11.54 4.58 23.99
CA LEU A 166 -12.65 4.22 23.12
C LEU A 166 -12.78 5.24 21.99
N GLY A 167 -12.83 4.78 20.76
CA GLY A 167 -13.00 5.59 19.57
C GLY A 167 -11.96 5.29 18.49
N ARG A 168 -11.89 6.16 17.47
CA ARG A 168 -10.93 6.05 16.36
C ARG A 168 -9.52 6.38 16.84
N GLN A 169 -8.62 5.43 16.76
CA GLN A 169 -7.25 5.56 17.26
C GLN A 169 -6.30 4.64 16.52
N VAL A 170 -5.02 5.01 16.52
CA VAL A 170 -3.91 4.17 16.05
C VAL A 170 -3.35 3.39 17.23
N LEU A 171 -3.14 2.09 17.02
CA LEU A 171 -2.46 1.20 17.96
C LEU A 171 -1.21 0.61 17.31
N SER A 172 -0.04 0.90 17.88
CA SER A 172 1.23 0.37 17.39
C SER A 172 1.76 -0.69 18.35
N TRP A 173 1.81 -1.94 17.89
CA TRP A 173 2.43 -3.07 18.58
C TRP A 173 3.66 -3.56 17.81
N GLY A 174 4.58 -4.22 18.51
CA GLY A 174 5.83 -4.70 17.94
C GLY A 174 6.92 -3.64 17.86
N GLU A 175 8.03 -3.98 17.21
CA GLU A 175 9.27 -3.19 17.17
C GLU A 175 9.74 -2.86 15.75
N SER A 176 8.86 -3.00 14.76
CA SER A 176 9.16 -2.63 13.36
C SER A 176 9.25 -1.13 13.19
N THR A 177 10.21 -0.68 12.38
CA THR A 177 10.43 0.74 12.09
C THR A 177 10.06 1.09 10.63
N PHE A 178 10.59 0.33 9.67
CA PHE A 178 10.39 0.55 8.23
C PHE A 178 9.74 -0.62 7.53
N ILE A 179 10.03 -1.85 7.99
CA ILE A 179 9.57 -3.10 7.38
C ILE A 179 8.22 -3.47 7.98
N GLN A 180 7.18 -3.50 7.14
CA GLN A 180 5.81 -3.83 7.54
C GLN A 180 5.58 -5.35 7.53
N GLY A 181 4.36 -5.79 7.82
CA GLY A 181 3.97 -7.20 7.74
C GLY A 181 4.31 -8.03 8.97
N GLY A 182 4.88 -7.45 10.03
CA GLY A 182 5.10 -8.10 11.33
C GLY A 182 3.90 -7.99 12.27
N VAL A 183 4.21 -7.80 13.57
CA VAL A 183 3.19 -7.58 14.63
C VAL A 183 2.46 -6.26 14.44
N ASN A 184 3.10 -5.23 13.86
CA ASN A 184 2.49 -3.92 13.62
C ASN A 184 1.57 -3.95 12.38
N SER A 185 0.47 -4.70 12.48
CA SER A 185 -0.52 -4.88 11.40
C SER A 185 -1.94 -4.48 11.83
N VAL A 186 -2.10 -3.82 12.97
CA VAL A 186 -3.43 -3.48 13.53
C VAL A 186 -4.15 -2.42 12.70
N ASN A 187 -3.44 -1.38 12.26
CA ASN A 187 -4.01 -0.26 11.53
C ASN A 187 -3.72 -0.32 10.04
N PRO A 188 -4.70 0.07 9.19
CA PRO A 188 -4.46 0.28 7.78
C PRO A 188 -3.62 1.54 7.52
N VAL A 189 -3.13 1.68 6.31
CA VAL A 189 -2.34 2.84 5.88
C VAL A 189 -2.96 3.53 4.66
N ASP A 190 -2.66 4.82 4.48
CA ASP A 190 -2.96 5.58 3.28
C ASP A 190 -1.66 5.79 2.50
N ALA A 191 -1.46 4.98 1.45
CA ALA A 191 -0.25 5.04 0.64
C ALA A 191 -0.11 6.41 -0.04
N SER A 192 -1.20 6.96 -0.55
CA SER A 192 -1.19 8.26 -1.25
C SER A 192 -0.79 9.42 -0.33
N ALA A 193 -1.15 9.35 0.96
CA ALA A 193 -0.75 10.35 1.95
C ALA A 193 0.76 10.31 2.19
N PHE A 194 1.38 9.12 2.27
CA PHE A 194 2.83 8.99 2.41
C PHE A 194 3.62 9.47 1.18
N ARG A 195 3.01 9.45 -0.01
CA ARG A 195 3.63 9.92 -1.26
C ARG A 195 3.72 11.45 -1.36
N LYS A 196 2.90 12.18 -0.60
CA LYS A 196 2.88 13.65 -0.65
C LYS A 196 4.14 14.24 -0.02
N PRO A 197 4.79 15.25 -0.64
CA PRO A 197 5.97 15.89 -0.07
C PRO A 197 5.69 16.46 1.32
N GLY A 198 6.65 16.27 2.24
CA GLY A 198 6.51 16.67 3.63
C GLY A 198 5.43 15.89 4.40
N ALA A 199 5.09 14.67 3.99
CA ALA A 199 4.18 13.81 4.74
C ALA A 199 4.72 13.47 6.13
N GLU A 200 3.82 13.38 7.10
CA GLU A 200 4.10 12.93 8.45
C GLU A 200 3.48 11.56 8.70
N LEU A 201 4.10 10.74 9.55
CA LEU A 201 3.61 9.39 9.85
C LEU A 201 2.15 9.39 10.30
N LYS A 202 1.74 10.39 11.09
CA LYS A 202 0.38 10.57 11.59
C LYS A 202 -0.66 10.87 10.48
N GLU A 203 -0.22 11.25 9.28
CA GLU A 203 -1.11 11.51 8.14
C GLU A 203 -1.40 10.25 7.34
N GLY A 204 -0.50 9.26 7.39
CA GLY A 204 -0.61 8.05 6.60
C GLY A 204 -1.10 6.83 7.39
N LEU A 205 -1.04 6.83 8.72
CA LEU A 205 -1.66 5.77 9.53
C LEU A 205 -3.15 6.07 9.70
N LEU A 206 -4.01 5.15 9.29
CA LEU A 206 -5.45 5.29 9.41
C LEU A 206 -5.92 4.76 10.75
N PRO A 207 -6.51 5.60 11.63
CA PRO A 207 -7.08 5.16 12.89
C PRO A 207 -8.37 4.39 12.65
N VAL A 208 -8.65 3.39 13.50
CA VAL A 208 -9.84 2.52 13.45
C VAL A 208 -10.59 2.63 14.77
N ASN A 209 -11.92 2.57 14.72
CA ASN A 209 -12.74 2.52 15.91
C ASN A 209 -12.47 1.27 16.73
N MET A 210 -12.00 1.43 17.97
CA MET A 210 -11.73 0.32 18.86
C MET A 210 -11.89 0.68 20.34
N PHE A 211 -12.13 -0.33 21.14
CA PHE A 211 -11.86 -0.31 22.57
C PHE A 211 -10.44 -0.80 22.81
N TYR A 212 -9.69 -0.09 23.63
CA TYR A 212 -8.34 -0.46 24.05
C TYR A 212 -8.22 -0.31 25.55
N THR A 213 -7.47 -1.23 26.18
CA THR A 213 -7.11 -1.17 27.60
C THR A 213 -5.65 -1.56 27.82
N SER A 214 -5.03 -0.90 28.80
CA SER A 214 -3.70 -1.25 29.33
C SER A 214 -3.79 -1.36 30.85
N ILE A 215 -3.30 -2.47 31.41
CA ILE A 215 -3.39 -2.81 32.83
C ILE A 215 -1.99 -3.17 33.35
N GLY A 216 -1.45 -2.38 34.26
CA GLY A 216 -0.16 -2.64 34.93
C GLY A 216 -0.30 -3.70 36.01
N LEU A 217 -0.19 -4.98 35.64
CA LEU A 217 -0.39 -6.11 36.57
C LEU A 217 0.63 -6.12 37.72
N THR A 218 1.87 -5.74 37.44
CA THR A 218 2.95 -5.57 38.42
C THR A 218 3.81 -4.36 38.05
N GLY A 219 4.83 -4.02 38.81
CA GLY A 219 5.78 -2.98 38.46
C GLY A 219 6.58 -3.23 37.16
N SER A 220 6.56 -4.47 36.65
CA SER A 220 7.33 -4.88 35.46
C SER A 220 6.51 -5.60 34.41
N VAL A 221 5.21 -5.83 34.61
CA VAL A 221 4.35 -6.55 33.68
C VAL A 221 3.09 -5.74 33.38
N THR A 222 2.84 -5.47 32.11
CA THR A 222 1.65 -4.79 31.60
C THR A 222 0.89 -5.73 30.67
N LEU A 223 -0.42 -5.78 30.79
CA LEU A 223 -1.34 -6.43 29.88
C LEU A 223 -2.04 -5.36 29.03
N GLU A 224 -2.03 -5.51 27.73
CA GLU A 224 -2.78 -4.69 26.79
C GLU A 224 -3.80 -5.54 26.05
N ALA A 225 -4.94 -4.96 25.67
CA ALA A 225 -5.92 -5.63 24.82
C ALA A 225 -6.70 -4.61 23.99
N PHE A 226 -7.11 -5.03 22.80
CA PHE A 226 -8.03 -4.26 21.97
C PHE A 226 -9.14 -5.13 21.39
N TYR A 227 -10.25 -4.48 21.03
CA TYR A 227 -11.32 -5.01 20.20
C TYR A 227 -11.74 -3.93 19.22
N GLN A 228 -11.65 -4.21 17.91
CA GLN A 228 -12.08 -3.28 16.86
C GLN A 228 -13.60 -3.36 16.67
N LEU A 229 -14.19 -2.20 16.41
CA LEU A 229 -15.63 -1.99 16.21
C LEU A 229 -15.97 -1.64 14.76
N GLU A 230 -14.94 -1.52 13.94
CA GLU A 230 -15.01 -1.09 12.54
C GLU A 230 -13.84 -1.71 11.79
N TRP A 231 -14.07 -2.12 10.54
CA TRP A 231 -13.00 -2.49 9.64
C TRP A 231 -12.74 -1.36 8.64
N GLU A 232 -11.48 -1.14 8.30
CA GLU A 232 -11.04 -0.23 7.22
C GLU A 232 -9.90 -0.86 6.43
N ASN A 233 -9.87 -0.66 5.11
CA ASN A 233 -8.81 -1.14 4.24
C ASN A 233 -7.62 -0.18 4.19
N THR A 234 -6.48 -0.68 3.75
CA THR A 234 -5.35 0.14 3.30
C THR A 234 -5.71 0.80 1.99
N ARG A 235 -5.57 2.12 1.91
CA ARG A 235 -5.81 2.90 0.70
C ARG A 235 -4.55 2.85 -0.17
N SER A 236 -4.61 2.09 -1.27
CA SER A 236 -3.54 2.03 -2.26
C SER A 236 -3.44 3.33 -3.07
N ASP A 237 -2.34 3.52 -3.79
CA ASP A 237 -2.21 4.61 -4.75
C ASP A 237 -3.30 4.47 -5.83
N PRO A 238 -4.20 5.47 -6.02
CA PRO A 238 -5.27 5.37 -7.02
C PRO A 238 -4.74 5.32 -8.45
N CYS A 239 -5.49 4.65 -9.34
CA CYS A 239 -5.09 4.43 -10.73
C CYS A 239 -4.74 5.72 -11.47
N GLY A 240 -3.72 5.66 -12.29
CA GLY A 240 -3.22 6.76 -13.10
C GLY A 240 -2.42 7.82 -12.33
N THR A 241 -2.31 7.74 -10.99
CA THR A 241 -1.41 8.61 -10.23
C THR A 241 0.05 8.17 -10.41
N PHE A 242 0.99 9.08 -10.17
CA PHE A 242 2.41 8.84 -10.46
C PHE A 242 3.00 7.57 -9.82
N PHE A 243 2.58 7.21 -8.63
CA PHE A 243 3.05 6.01 -7.94
C PHE A 243 2.14 4.79 -8.10
N SER A 244 1.02 4.92 -8.81
CA SER A 244 0.17 3.77 -9.11
C SER A 244 0.95 2.76 -9.97
N THR A 245 0.86 1.50 -9.56
CA THR A 245 1.45 0.35 -10.25
C THR A 245 0.40 -0.67 -10.66
N VAL A 246 -0.89 -0.37 -10.42
CA VAL A 246 -2.03 -1.23 -10.78
C VAL A 246 -3.24 -0.34 -11.07
N ASP A 247 -3.89 -0.53 -12.23
CA ASP A 247 -4.93 0.36 -12.73
C ASP A 247 -6.36 -0.18 -12.51
N PHE A 248 -6.56 -1.24 -11.70
CA PHE A 248 -7.85 -1.91 -11.53
C PHE A 248 -8.19 -2.35 -10.09
N VAL A 249 -7.32 -2.10 -9.12
CA VAL A 249 -7.51 -2.55 -7.73
C VAL A 249 -8.16 -1.50 -6.85
N ALA A 250 -7.68 -0.25 -6.90
CA ALA A 250 -8.23 0.83 -6.09
C ALA A 250 -9.70 1.12 -6.44
N ASP A 251 -10.41 1.75 -5.53
CA ASP A 251 -11.82 2.10 -5.73
C ASP A 251 -12.03 3.00 -6.95
N GLY A 252 -13.02 2.64 -7.76
CA GLY A 252 -13.33 3.35 -9.00
C GLY A 252 -12.34 3.13 -10.14
N CYS A 253 -11.39 2.22 -9.98
CA CYS A 253 -10.43 1.80 -11.00
C CYS A 253 -10.91 0.54 -11.76
N GLY A 254 -10.34 0.30 -12.92
CA GLY A 254 -10.73 -0.79 -13.83
C GLY A 254 -11.55 -0.30 -15.03
N PRO A 255 -12.03 -1.22 -15.88
CA PRO A 255 -11.95 -2.68 -15.83
C PRO A 255 -10.52 -3.22 -16.11
N VAL A 256 -10.31 -4.52 -15.95
CA VAL A 256 -9.08 -5.20 -16.42
C VAL A 256 -9.17 -5.35 -17.94
N ILE A 257 -8.18 -4.85 -18.67
CA ILE A 257 -8.09 -4.93 -20.12
C ILE A 257 -7.37 -6.21 -20.51
N LEU A 258 -7.99 -6.97 -21.42
CA LEU A 258 -7.52 -8.29 -21.85
C LEU A 258 -6.82 -8.19 -23.19
N GLY A 259 -5.52 -7.93 -23.22
CA GLY A 259 -4.70 -8.04 -24.43
C GLY A 259 -5.19 -7.25 -25.64
N GLY A 260 -4.33 -7.10 -26.62
CA GLY A 260 -4.64 -6.41 -27.87
C GLY A 260 -3.46 -5.58 -28.37
N THR A 261 -3.62 -4.99 -29.56
CA THR A 261 -2.63 -4.11 -30.19
C THR A 261 -3.14 -2.66 -30.31
N ALA A 262 -4.37 -2.41 -29.87
CA ALA A 262 -4.99 -1.08 -29.91
C ALA A 262 -4.59 -0.28 -28.66
N ASP A 263 -4.66 1.03 -28.78
CA ASP A 263 -4.59 1.94 -27.65
C ASP A 263 -5.74 1.63 -26.65
N GLU A 264 -5.46 1.53 -25.37
CA GLU A 264 -6.46 1.18 -24.35
C GLU A 264 -7.62 2.17 -24.29
N ARG A 265 -7.37 3.46 -24.58
CA ARG A 265 -8.42 4.49 -24.62
C ARG A 265 -9.49 4.16 -25.67
N ALA A 266 -9.07 3.60 -26.81
CA ALA A 266 -10.01 3.13 -27.83
C ALA A 266 -10.78 1.87 -27.38
N ILE A 267 -10.16 1.01 -26.60
CA ILE A 267 -10.82 -0.17 -26.02
C ILE A 267 -11.88 0.25 -25.00
N LEU A 268 -11.54 1.21 -24.12
CA LEU A 268 -12.45 1.72 -23.10
C LEU A 268 -13.60 2.52 -23.72
N GLU A 269 -13.33 3.36 -24.73
CA GLU A 269 -14.38 4.07 -25.48
C GLU A 269 -15.36 3.08 -26.13
N PHE A 270 -14.85 2.02 -26.73
CA PHE A 270 -15.69 0.97 -27.32
C PHE A 270 -16.55 0.24 -26.27
N ARG A 271 -15.97 -0.09 -25.12
CA ARG A 271 -16.69 -0.65 -23.98
C ARG A 271 -17.83 0.28 -23.52
N ASP A 272 -17.54 1.58 -23.39
CA ASP A 272 -18.52 2.57 -22.93
C ASP A 272 -19.67 2.73 -23.93
N LEU A 273 -19.40 2.65 -25.24
CA LEU A 273 -20.44 2.59 -26.26
C LEU A 273 -21.35 1.37 -26.12
N GLU A 274 -20.80 0.18 -25.75
CA GLU A 274 -21.61 -1.00 -25.46
C GLU A 274 -22.49 -0.83 -24.21
N LEU A 275 -21.95 -0.17 -23.17
CA LEU A 275 -22.68 0.15 -21.94
C LEU A 275 -23.84 1.12 -22.21
N ASP A 276 -23.57 2.22 -22.92
CA ASP A 276 -24.56 3.25 -23.26
C ASP A 276 -25.67 2.70 -24.17
N ALA A 277 -25.33 1.76 -25.05
CA ALA A 277 -26.29 1.04 -25.89
C ALA A 277 -27.10 -0.02 -25.14
N GLY A 278 -26.82 -0.25 -23.85
CA GLY A 278 -27.50 -1.26 -23.02
C GLY A 278 -27.21 -2.69 -23.47
N VAL A 279 -26.03 -2.95 -24.08
CA VAL A 279 -25.67 -4.32 -24.50
C VAL A 279 -25.51 -5.20 -23.26
N PRO A 280 -26.24 -6.33 -23.17
CA PRO A 280 -26.09 -7.26 -22.06
C PRO A 280 -24.65 -7.78 -21.95
N LEU A 281 -24.18 -8.07 -20.73
CA LEU A 281 -22.81 -8.52 -20.46
C LEU A 281 -22.41 -9.72 -21.34
N SER A 282 -23.28 -10.72 -21.47
CA SER A 282 -23.06 -11.90 -22.31
C SER A 282 -22.85 -11.62 -23.81
N SER A 283 -23.28 -10.46 -24.28
CA SER A 283 -23.21 -10.05 -25.69
C SER A 283 -22.15 -8.97 -25.97
N ARG A 284 -21.48 -8.46 -24.94
CA ARG A 284 -20.40 -7.47 -25.12
C ARG A 284 -19.19 -8.13 -25.76
N VAL A 285 -18.48 -7.38 -26.59
CA VAL A 285 -17.28 -7.86 -27.29
C VAL A 285 -16.01 -7.07 -26.94
N ALA A 286 -16.13 -5.98 -26.19
CA ALA A 286 -14.95 -5.28 -25.68
C ALA A 286 -14.05 -6.25 -24.88
N PRO A 287 -12.73 -6.26 -25.12
CA PRO A 287 -11.82 -7.20 -24.49
C PRO A 287 -11.48 -6.77 -23.05
N VAL A 288 -12.47 -6.74 -22.19
CA VAL A 288 -12.32 -6.32 -20.79
C VAL A 288 -12.95 -7.34 -19.83
N THR A 289 -12.45 -7.35 -18.60
CA THR A 289 -13.03 -8.07 -17.46
C THR A 289 -13.58 -7.03 -16.48
N GLU A 290 -14.88 -7.03 -16.28
CA GLU A 290 -15.58 -6.08 -15.41
C GLU A 290 -15.42 -6.45 -13.93
N ARG A 291 -15.35 -5.42 -13.05
CA ARG A 291 -15.36 -5.59 -11.59
C ARG A 291 -16.79 -5.80 -11.10
N ILE A 292 -17.01 -6.81 -10.27
CA ILE A 292 -18.24 -6.97 -9.49
C ILE A 292 -18.07 -6.29 -8.12
N ALA A 293 -19.14 -6.24 -7.33
CA ALA A 293 -19.09 -5.65 -5.99
C ALA A 293 -18.01 -6.33 -5.14
N ASP A 294 -17.28 -5.52 -4.41
CA ASP A 294 -16.22 -5.99 -3.52
C ASP A 294 -16.80 -6.83 -2.37
N ASP A 295 -15.97 -7.68 -1.83
CA ASP A 295 -16.27 -8.52 -0.68
C ASP A 295 -15.52 -7.97 0.54
N ASP A 296 -16.17 -7.00 1.19
CA ASP A 296 -15.65 -6.39 2.41
C ASP A 296 -15.91 -7.31 3.60
N PRO A 297 -14.96 -7.43 4.54
CA PRO A 297 -15.12 -8.27 5.71
C PRO A 297 -16.06 -7.63 6.74
N SER A 298 -16.42 -8.42 7.75
CA SER A 298 -17.21 -7.96 8.88
C SER A 298 -16.47 -6.88 9.70
N ASP A 299 -17.21 -5.91 10.24
CA ASP A 299 -16.68 -4.95 11.23
C ASP A 299 -16.26 -5.60 12.56
N SER A 300 -16.77 -6.80 12.83
CA SER A 300 -16.55 -7.54 14.08
C SER A 300 -15.55 -8.67 13.91
N GLY A 301 -15.08 -9.25 15.03
CA GLY A 301 -14.17 -10.40 15.00
C GLY A 301 -12.70 -10.01 15.13
N GLN A 302 -12.35 -8.73 15.15
CA GLN A 302 -10.98 -8.26 15.22
C GLN A 302 -10.59 -7.88 16.65
N TYR A 303 -9.62 -8.59 17.21
CA TYR A 303 -9.18 -8.41 18.60
C TYR A 303 -7.73 -8.83 18.79
N GLY A 304 -7.14 -8.40 19.90
CA GLY A 304 -5.80 -8.83 20.27
C GLY A 304 -5.48 -8.59 21.73
N ALA A 305 -4.44 -9.27 22.20
CA ALA A 305 -3.86 -9.10 23.52
C ALA A 305 -2.33 -9.10 23.43
N ALA A 306 -1.71 -8.30 24.28
CA ALA A 306 -0.26 -8.25 24.43
C ALA A 306 0.14 -8.27 25.91
N VAL A 307 1.23 -8.96 26.22
CA VAL A 307 1.89 -8.89 27.51
C VAL A 307 3.26 -8.27 27.30
N ARG A 308 3.52 -7.16 27.98
CA ARG A 308 4.84 -6.52 28.03
C ARG A 308 5.50 -6.82 29.36
N TRP A 309 6.74 -7.28 29.29
CA TRP A 309 7.52 -7.63 30.48
C TRP A 309 8.87 -6.91 30.46
N TYR A 310 9.05 -6.00 31.41
CA TYR A 310 10.33 -5.33 31.64
C TYR A 310 11.22 -6.18 32.54
N ALA A 311 12.33 -6.68 32.00
CA ALA A 311 13.24 -7.62 32.65
C ALA A 311 14.55 -6.92 33.05
N GLU A 312 14.61 -6.31 34.25
CA GLU A 312 15.80 -5.65 34.79
C GLU A 312 17.01 -6.60 34.84
N SER A 313 16.79 -7.85 35.25
CA SER A 313 17.85 -8.87 35.37
C SER A 313 18.45 -9.29 34.02
N LEU A 314 17.80 -8.99 32.91
CA LEU A 314 18.27 -9.26 31.56
C LEU A 314 18.80 -8.00 30.86
N GLY A 315 19.32 -7.04 31.66
CA GLY A 315 19.94 -5.83 31.16
C GLY A 315 18.91 -4.80 30.67
N ASP A 316 17.88 -4.57 31.48
CA ASP A 316 16.82 -3.59 31.23
C ASP A 316 16.15 -3.80 29.87
N THR A 317 15.82 -5.05 29.57
CA THR A 317 15.19 -5.45 28.31
C THR A 317 13.69 -5.55 28.48
N GLU A 318 12.92 -4.89 27.62
CA GLU A 318 11.49 -5.11 27.49
C GLU A 318 11.22 -6.24 26.50
N PHE A 319 10.39 -7.20 26.88
CA PHE A 319 9.86 -8.25 26.01
C PHE A 319 8.37 -8.03 25.79
N GLY A 320 7.93 -8.20 24.54
CA GLY A 320 6.53 -8.20 24.15
C GLY A 320 6.10 -9.59 23.67
N PHE A 321 4.89 -10.02 24.06
CA PHE A 321 4.25 -11.24 23.57
C PHE A 321 2.88 -10.87 23.06
N TYR A 322 2.57 -11.19 21.80
CA TYR A 322 1.40 -10.70 21.08
C TYR A 322 0.59 -11.84 20.49
N TYR A 323 -0.71 -11.70 20.54
CA TYR A 323 -1.65 -12.49 19.74
C TYR A 323 -2.78 -11.60 19.27
N MET A 324 -3.13 -11.69 17.99
CA MET A 324 -4.27 -10.98 17.43
C MET A 324 -4.95 -11.78 16.33
N ASN A 325 -6.23 -11.52 16.16
CA ASN A 325 -7.05 -11.94 15.03
C ASN A 325 -7.56 -10.68 14.33
N ILE A 326 -7.22 -10.50 13.07
CA ILE A 326 -7.61 -9.33 12.26
C ILE A 326 -8.05 -9.77 10.88
N HIS A 327 -8.84 -8.95 10.20
CA HIS A 327 -9.13 -9.12 8.78
C HIS A 327 -8.08 -8.43 7.93
N SER A 328 -7.87 -8.91 6.70
CA SER A 328 -6.89 -8.31 5.80
C SER A 328 -7.15 -6.83 5.60
N ARG A 329 -6.09 -6.04 5.62
CA ARG A 329 -6.10 -4.61 5.22
C ARG A 329 -5.76 -4.42 3.76
N LEU A 330 -5.17 -5.46 3.14
CA LEU A 330 -4.72 -5.46 1.76
C LEU A 330 -5.73 -6.18 0.87
N PRO A 331 -5.97 -5.68 -0.35
CA PRO A 331 -6.90 -6.26 -1.28
C PRO A 331 -6.34 -7.55 -1.92
N TYR A 332 -7.19 -8.54 -2.07
CA TYR A 332 -6.96 -9.76 -2.83
C TYR A 332 -7.92 -9.81 -4.01
N ILE A 333 -7.48 -10.44 -5.10
CA ILE A 333 -8.25 -10.50 -6.34
C ILE A 333 -8.79 -11.91 -6.51
N ASN A 334 -10.10 -12.03 -6.66
CA ASN A 334 -10.81 -13.25 -7.04
C ASN A 334 -11.30 -13.12 -8.48
N GLY A 335 -11.58 -14.25 -9.15
CA GLY A 335 -12.07 -14.23 -10.53
C GLY A 335 -13.23 -15.17 -10.76
N VAL A 336 -14.22 -14.74 -11.54
CA VAL A 336 -15.28 -15.64 -12.05
C VAL A 336 -14.72 -16.42 -13.21
N ILE A 337 -14.74 -17.75 -13.10
CA ILE A 337 -14.22 -18.66 -14.12
C ILE A 337 -15.30 -18.93 -15.15
N THR A 338 -14.95 -18.77 -16.42
CA THR A 338 -15.92 -18.90 -17.51
C THR A 338 -15.61 -20.09 -18.39
N ASN A 339 -16.64 -20.55 -19.12
CA ASN A 339 -16.52 -21.60 -20.13
C ASN A 339 -16.03 -21.05 -21.48
N GLN A 340 -15.24 -20.01 -21.51
CA GLN A 340 -14.70 -19.56 -22.77
C GLN A 340 -13.46 -20.37 -23.15
N ASP A 341 -13.70 -21.45 -23.90
CA ASP A 341 -12.72 -21.82 -24.91
C ASP A 341 -12.60 -20.63 -25.88
N ARG A 342 -11.67 -19.72 -25.60
CA ARG A 342 -11.39 -18.54 -26.47
C ARG A 342 -10.90 -18.91 -27.85
N SER A 343 -10.49 -20.14 -28.09
CA SER A 343 -10.34 -20.63 -29.46
C SER A 343 -11.66 -20.47 -30.21
N GLY A 344 -12.81 -20.59 -29.54
CA GLY A 344 -14.12 -20.34 -30.08
C GLY A 344 -14.46 -18.85 -30.25
N VAL A 345 -14.00 -17.94 -29.39
CA VAL A 345 -14.20 -16.47 -29.58
C VAL A 345 -13.35 -15.96 -30.74
N LEU A 346 -12.13 -16.46 -30.89
CA LEU A 346 -11.28 -16.16 -32.04
C LEU A 346 -11.80 -16.84 -33.32
N THR A 347 -12.58 -17.92 -33.23
CA THR A 347 -13.16 -18.67 -34.35
C THR A 347 -14.67 -18.44 -34.53
N GLY A 348 -15.33 -17.67 -33.66
CA GLY A 348 -16.75 -17.31 -33.79
C GLY A 348 -17.75 -18.35 -33.32
N THR A 349 -17.35 -19.41 -32.64
CA THR A 349 -18.24 -20.44 -32.10
C THR A 349 -17.95 -20.70 -30.62
N PRO A 350 -18.67 -20.05 -29.68
CA PRO A 350 -18.55 -20.35 -28.26
C PRO A 350 -18.97 -21.80 -27.98
N ASN A 351 -18.13 -22.56 -27.27
CA ASN A 351 -18.52 -23.90 -26.81
C ASN A 351 -19.42 -23.72 -25.57
N MET A 352 -20.72 -23.88 -25.77
CA MET A 352 -21.74 -23.60 -24.75
C MET A 352 -21.98 -24.84 -23.88
N GLN A 353 -21.15 -25.07 -22.86
CA GLN A 353 -21.59 -25.87 -21.71
C GLN A 353 -22.07 -24.89 -20.63
N VAL A 354 -23.33 -24.96 -20.32
CA VAL A 354 -23.98 -24.11 -19.32
C VAL A 354 -23.99 -24.87 -18.00
N ASN A 355 -23.38 -24.30 -16.95
CA ASN A 355 -23.71 -24.69 -15.60
C ASN A 355 -25.08 -24.07 -15.26
N ALA A 356 -26.12 -24.90 -15.14
CA ALA A 356 -27.50 -24.45 -14.91
C ALA A 356 -27.67 -23.79 -13.52
N ASP A 357 -26.75 -24.07 -12.59
CA ASP A 357 -26.74 -23.55 -11.21
C ASP A 357 -25.70 -22.45 -10.99
N ALA A 358 -25.09 -21.93 -12.06
CA ALA A 358 -24.04 -20.89 -11.96
C ALA A 358 -24.56 -19.60 -11.33
N THR A 359 -23.80 -19.07 -10.40
CA THR A 359 -24.10 -17.80 -9.71
C THR A 359 -23.91 -16.59 -10.64
N TYR A 360 -22.96 -16.67 -11.56
CA TYR A 360 -22.61 -15.59 -12.51
C TYR A 360 -22.74 -16.05 -13.95
N ASP A 361 -22.64 -15.08 -14.87
CA ASP A 361 -22.62 -15.35 -16.31
C ASP A 361 -21.41 -16.23 -16.67
N THR A 362 -21.66 -17.32 -17.39
CA THR A 362 -20.64 -18.28 -17.80
C THR A 362 -19.89 -17.87 -19.06
N TYR A 363 -20.21 -16.72 -19.67
CA TYR A 363 -19.65 -16.27 -20.94
C TYR A 363 -18.54 -15.24 -20.82
N ARG A 364 -18.52 -14.48 -19.71
CA ARG A 364 -17.57 -13.38 -19.53
C ARG A 364 -16.87 -13.50 -18.19
N PRO A 365 -15.53 -13.41 -18.17
CA PRO A 365 -14.81 -13.33 -16.90
C PRO A 365 -15.18 -12.03 -16.17
N LEU A 366 -15.29 -12.13 -14.86
CA LEU A 366 -15.49 -11.02 -13.95
C LEU A 366 -14.41 -11.10 -12.86
N TYR A 367 -14.11 -10.01 -12.21
CA TYR A 367 -13.21 -10.04 -11.04
C TYR A 367 -13.83 -9.33 -9.86
N GLN A 368 -13.37 -9.71 -8.68
CA GLN A 368 -13.79 -9.16 -7.39
C GLN A 368 -12.56 -8.81 -6.56
N ILE A 369 -12.62 -7.70 -5.86
CA ILE A 369 -11.68 -7.41 -4.78
C ILE A 369 -12.28 -7.97 -3.49
N SER A 370 -11.47 -8.67 -2.71
CA SER A 370 -11.88 -9.25 -1.43
C SER A 370 -10.80 -9.04 -0.37
N TYR A 371 -11.22 -9.10 0.89
CA TYR A 371 -10.33 -8.93 2.03
C TYR A 371 -10.53 -10.13 2.98
N PRO A 372 -9.64 -11.14 2.90
CA PRO A 372 -9.74 -12.35 3.72
C PRO A 372 -9.87 -12.05 5.22
N GLU A 373 -10.81 -12.75 5.87
CA GLU A 373 -11.08 -12.61 7.30
C GLU A 373 -10.18 -13.52 8.16
N ASP A 374 -10.15 -13.24 9.46
CA ASP A 374 -9.62 -14.10 10.52
C ASP A 374 -8.13 -14.48 10.38
N ILE A 375 -7.31 -13.53 9.93
CA ILE A 375 -5.86 -13.71 9.90
C ILE A 375 -5.31 -13.62 11.32
N GLN A 376 -4.80 -14.74 11.82
CA GLN A 376 -4.16 -14.82 13.12
C GLN A 376 -2.71 -14.38 13.03
N ILE A 377 -2.24 -13.63 14.04
CA ILE A 377 -0.85 -13.23 14.16
C ILE A 377 -0.40 -13.49 15.60
N ALA A 378 0.62 -14.31 15.77
CA ALA A 378 1.34 -14.46 17.01
C ALA A 378 2.74 -13.84 16.88
N GLY A 379 3.21 -13.18 17.94
CA GLY A 379 4.52 -12.53 17.88
C GLY A 379 5.21 -12.41 19.21
N ILE A 380 6.53 -12.30 19.15
CA ILE A 380 7.38 -11.94 20.27
C ILE A 380 8.30 -10.80 19.85
N SER A 381 8.55 -9.86 20.75
CA SER A 381 9.51 -8.78 20.51
C SER A 381 10.44 -8.57 21.70
N PHE A 382 11.51 -7.86 21.45
CA PHE A 382 12.37 -7.32 22.51
C PHE A 382 12.84 -5.91 22.12
N ALA A 383 13.04 -5.06 23.12
CA ALA A 383 13.68 -3.75 22.97
C ALA A 383 14.65 -3.51 24.13
N ARG A 384 15.84 -3.03 23.81
CA ARG A 384 16.90 -2.79 24.77
C ARG A 384 17.73 -1.58 24.40
N SER A 385 18.10 -0.75 25.38
CA SER A 385 19.15 0.25 25.27
C SER A 385 20.47 -0.29 25.83
N THR A 386 21.57 0.04 25.14
CA THR A 386 22.91 -0.36 25.54
C THR A 386 23.61 0.76 26.34
N GLU A 387 24.64 0.43 27.12
CA GLU A 387 25.45 1.39 27.84
C GLU A 387 26.16 2.40 26.89
N SER A 388 26.38 2.02 25.63
CA SER A 388 26.94 2.90 24.59
C SER A 388 25.94 3.93 24.04
N GLY A 389 24.66 3.89 24.48
CA GLY A 389 23.59 4.76 24.00
C GLY A 389 22.95 4.30 22.70
N ALA A 390 23.24 3.08 22.22
CA ALA A 390 22.53 2.47 21.11
C ALA A 390 21.24 1.82 21.60
N SER A 391 20.18 1.86 20.77
CA SER A 391 18.97 1.06 20.97
C SER A 391 18.97 -0.12 19.98
N PHE A 392 18.61 -1.28 20.47
CA PHE A 392 18.49 -2.50 19.69
C PHE A 392 17.15 -3.15 19.99
N SER A 393 16.35 -3.39 18.96
CA SER A 393 15.06 -4.03 19.07
C SER A 393 14.88 -5.08 17.97
N GLY A 394 13.91 -5.96 18.16
CA GLY A 394 13.57 -6.94 17.14
C GLY A 394 12.29 -7.67 17.47
N GLU A 395 11.72 -8.30 16.46
CA GLU A 395 10.52 -9.11 16.58
C GLU A 395 10.56 -10.34 15.69
N LEU A 396 9.82 -11.35 16.10
CA LEU A 396 9.47 -12.52 15.30
C LEU A 396 7.96 -12.65 15.32
N SER A 397 7.35 -12.71 14.15
CA SER A 397 5.92 -12.95 13.97
C SER A 397 5.65 -14.22 13.18
N TYR A 398 4.52 -14.84 13.46
CA TYR A 398 4.00 -16.02 12.79
C TYR A 398 2.54 -15.81 12.43
N LYS A 399 2.21 -16.04 11.17
CA LYS A 399 0.87 -15.97 10.62
C LYS A 399 0.50 -17.34 10.06
N PRO A 400 -0.27 -18.17 10.80
CA PRO A 400 -0.79 -19.41 10.24
C PRO A 400 -1.84 -19.09 9.18
N ASP A 401 -1.96 -19.94 8.16
CA ASP A 401 -2.99 -19.85 7.12
C ASP A 401 -3.18 -18.44 6.52
N ALA A 402 -2.09 -17.70 6.32
CA ALA A 402 -2.17 -16.36 5.75
C ALA A 402 -2.31 -16.40 4.22
N PRO A 403 -3.17 -15.56 3.61
CA PRO A 403 -3.41 -15.59 2.19
C PRO A 403 -2.18 -15.09 1.40
N VAL A 404 -1.90 -15.75 0.27
CA VAL A 404 -0.88 -15.37 -0.71
C VAL A 404 -1.52 -15.31 -2.09
N GLN A 405 -1.48 -14.14 -2.72
CA GLN A 405 -2.15 -13.86 -3.99
C GLN A 405 -1.50 -14.61 -5.15
N TRP A 406 -2.30 -15.32 -5.93
CA TRP A 406 -1.90 -15.87 -7.22
C TRP A 406 -1.48 -14.77 -8.20
N ASN A 407 -0.59 -15.13 -9.10
CA ASN A 407 -0.19 -14.23 -10.19
C ASN A 407 -1.40 -13.78 -11.02
N ALA A 408 -1.45 -12.49 -11.36
CA ALA A 408 -2.58 -11.91 -12.09
C ALA A 408 -2.83 -12.56 -13.46
N PHE A 409 -1.78 -13.01 -14.16
CA PHE A 409 -1.95 -13.73 -15.43
C PHE A 409 -2.55 -15.12 -15.25
N GLU A 410 -2.19 -15.84 -14.20
CA GLU A 410 -2.84 -17.12 -13.87
C GLU A 410 -4.34 -16.92 -13.60
N LEU A 411 -4.71 -15.82 -12.92
CA LEU A 411 -6.12 -15.44 -12.69
C LEU A 411 -6.85 -15.08 -13.99
N ILE A 412 -6.25 -14.25 -14.83
CA ILE A 412 -6.84 -13.87 -16.12
C ILE A 412 -7.04 -15.10 -17.01
N LEU A 413 -6.07 -15.99 -17.06
CA LEU A 413 -6.15 -17.22 -17.83
C LEU A 413 -7.21 -18.17 -17.26
N ALA A 414 -7.25 -18.34 -15.93
CA ALA A 414 -8.27 -19.17 -15.26
C ALA A 414 -9.68 -18.61 -15.50
N GLY A 415 -9.86 -17.29 -15.34
CA GLY A 415 -11.13 -16.61 -15.62
C GLY A 415 -11.62 -16.82 -17.05
N ASN A 416 -10.70 -16.96 -17.99
CA ASN A 416 -11.03 -17.27 -19.39
C ASN A 416 -11.11 -18.79 -19.68
N GLY A 417 -11.11 -19.64 -18.66
CA GLY A 417 -11.20 -21.10 -18.82
C GLY A 417 -10.02 -21.71 -19.56
N ALA A 418 -8.85 -21.10 -19.49
CA ALA A 418 -7.67 -21.55 -20.21
C ALA A 418 -7.04 -22.77 -19.52
N PRO A 419 -7.01 -23.94 -20.15
CA PRO A 419 -6.54 -25.17 -19.52
C PRO A 419 -5.03 -25.20 -19.23
N TYR A 420 -4.30 -24.23 -19.72
CA TYR A 420 -2.87 -24.04 -19.44
C TYR A 420 -2.57 -23.09 -18.27
N SER A 421 -3.61 -22.55 -17.60
CA SER A 421 -3.46 -21.91 -16.31
C SER A 421 -3.32 -22.96 -15.20
N ARG A 422 -2.29 -22.84 -14.37
CA ARG A 422 -2.08 -23.69 -13.20
C ARG A 422 -3.22 -23.53 -12.20
N LEU A 423 -3.66 -22.30 -11.99
CA LEU A 423 -4.80 -21.98 -11.14
C LEU A 423 -6.09 -22.68 -11.64
N TYR A 424 -6.37 -22.60 -12.94
CA TYR A 424 -7.52 -23.29 -13.51
C TYR A 424 -7.47 -24.81 -13.31
N GLN A 425 -6.29 -25.41 -13.52
CA GLN A 425 -6.09 -26.85 -13.31
C GLN A 425 -6.32 -27.21 -11.83
N GLN A 426 -5.69 -26.48 -10.89
CA GLN A 426 -5.84 -26.73 -9.45
C GLN A 426 -7.30 -26.61 -9.02
N ARG A 427 -7.98 -25.52 -9.35
CA ARG A 427 -9.40 -25.33 -8.98
C ARG A 427 -10.32 -26.38 -9.63
N SER A 428 -10.00 -26.78 -10.87
CA SER A 428 -10.74 -27.86 -11.55
C SER A 428 -10.60 -29.21 -10.84
N GLU A 429 -9.45 -29.52 -10.31
CA GLU A 429 -9.24 -30.75 -9.52
C GLU A 429 -9.95 -30.68 -8.17
N GLU A 430 -9.88 -29.55 -7.46
CA GLU A 430 -10.53 -29.31 -6.17
C GLU A 430 -12.06 -29.47 -6.28
N GLU A 431 -12.68 -28.96 -7.34
CA GLU A 431 -14.13 -29.00 -7.57
C GLU A 431 -14.61 -30.27 -8.32
N GLY A 432 -13.71 -31.20 -8.59
CA GLY A 432 -14.04 -32.47 -9.25
C GLY A 432 -14.39 -32.35 -10.73
N GLY A 433 -13.98 -31.28 -11.37
CA GLY A 433 -14.06 -31.06 -12.81
C GLY A 433 -14.33 -29.62 -13.22
N ALA A 434 -13.79 -29.23 -14.35
CA ALA A 434 -13.86 -27.86 -14.87
C ALA A 434 -15.30 -27.34 -15.05
N SER A 435 -16.26 -28.24 -15.36
CA SER A 435 -17.68 -27.85 -15.54
C SER A 435 -18.30 -27.26 -14.27
N ASN A 436 -17.78 -27.59 -13.10
CA ASN A 436 -18.29 -27.11 -11.82
C ASN A 436 -17.78 -25.71 -11.48
N LEU A 437 -16.73 -25.24 -12.17
CA LEU A 437 -16.17 -23.91 -12.00
C LEU A 437 -16.91 -22.82 -12.78
N TYR A 438 -17.64 -23.18 -13.85
CA TYR A 438 -18.15 -22.19 -14.78
C TYR A 438 -19.25 -21.34 -14.17
N GLY A 439 -19.00 -20.01 -14.12
CA GLY A 439 -19.89 -19.05 -13.50
C GLY A 439 -19.78 -18.99 -11.98
N GLU A 440 -18.75 -19.65 -11.40
CA GLU A 440 -18.47 -19.58 -9.97
C GLU A 440 -17.27 -18.66 -9.70
N LEU A 441 -17.27 -18.03 -8.53
CA LEU A 441 -16.19 -17.20 -8.06
C LEU A 441 -15.07 -18.07 -7.50
N GLY A 442 -13.95 -18.14 -8.22
CA GLY A 442 -12.74 -18.82 -7.77
C GLY A 442 -11.88 -17.91 -6.91
N LYS A 443 -11.40 -18.43 -5.77
CA LYS A 443 -10.41 -17.73 -4.95
C LYS A 443 -9.10 -17.55 -5.72
N GLY A 444 -8.59 -16.31 -5.73
CA GLY A 444 -7.32 -15.97 -6.36
C GLY A 444 -6.13 -16.00 -5.40
N TYR A 445 -6.27 -16.62 -4.25
CA TYR A 445 -5.21 -16.80 -3.26
C TYR A 445 -5.29 -18.19 -2.63
N ASP A 446 -4.16 -18.64 -2.10
CA ASP A 446 -4.06 -19.82 -1.24
C ASP A 446 -3.44 -19.43 0.09
N ASN A 447 -3.65 -20.24 1.10
CA ASN A 447 -3.20 -19.94 2.46
C ASN A 447 -1.90 -20.69 2.78
N PHE A 448 -0.96 -19.99 3.40
CA PHE A 448 0.34 -20.53 3.82
C PHE A 448 0.73 -20.02 5.20
N ASP A 449 1.55 -20.76 5.88
CA ASP A 449 2.23 -20.32 7.09
C ASP A 449 3.33 -19.33 6.74
N ILE A 450 3.28 -18.12 7.31
CA ILE A 450 4.27 -17.06 7.06
C ILE A 450 4.99 -16.69 8.36
N TRP A 451 6.32 -16.81 8.35
CA TRP A 451 7.20 -16.33 9.40
C TRP A 451 7.87 -15.04 8.97
N GLN A 452 7.94 -14.05 9.87
CA GLN A 452 8.73 -12.86 9.63
C GLN A 452 9.56 -12.51 10.86
N ALA A 453 10.84 -12.24 10.63
CA ALA A 453 11.76 -11.78 11.66
C ALA A 453 12.37 -10.45 11.22
N GLN A 454 12.48 -9.50 12.15
CA GLN A 454 13.10 -8.20 11.87
C GLN A 454 13.80 -7.64 13.10
N SER A 455 14.79 -6.79 12.86
CA SER A 455 15.58 -6.17 13.92
C SER A 455 15.99 -4.76 13.52
N THR A 456 15.83 -3.83 14.44
CA THR A 456 16.19 -2.41 14.30
C THR A 456 17.34 -2.06 15.22
N TYR A 457 18.28 -1.28 14.69
CA TYR A 457 19.40 -0.72 15.43
C TYR A 457 19.40 0.81 15.26
N ILE A 458 19.45 1.53 16.38
CA ILE A 458 19.49 3.00 16.41
C ILE A 458 20.75 3.42 17.16
N MET A 459 21.54 4.32 16.56
CA MET A 459 22.74 4.83 17.20
C MET A 459 22.95 6.32 16.91
N PHE A 460 23.51 7.02 17.87
CA PHE A 460 23.86 8.43 17.79
C PHE A 460 25.36 8.59 17.95
N PHE A 461 25.95 9.43 17.11
CA PHE A 461 27.36 9.78 17.18
C PHE A 461 27.47 11.32 17.26
N ASP A 462 28.08 11.82 18.30
CA ASP A 462 28.24 13.26 18.49
C ASP A 462 29.51 13.77 17.78
N ARG A 463 29.43 14.97 17.23
CA ARG A 463 30.52 15.70 16.61
C ARG A 463 31.18 14.96 15.44
N ILE A 464 30.41 14.46 14.53
CA ILE A 464 30.84 13.78 13.29
C ILE A 464 30.73 14.74 12.10
N LEU A 465 31.78 14.85 11.27
CA LEU A 465 31.83 15.68 10.05
C LEU A 465 31.44 17.16 10.29
N GLY A 466 31.72 17.69 11.48
CA GLY A 466 31.36 19.05 11.87
C GLY A 466 29.87 19.23 12.25
N ALA A 467 29.06 18.20 12.17
CA ALA A 467 27.72 18.18 12.71
C ALA A 467 27.71 17.95 14.23
N ASP A 468 26.71 18.46 14.92
CA ASP A 468 26.54 18.23 16.35
C ASP A 468 26.21 16.75 16.63
N ARG A 469 25.42 16.13 15.75
CA ARG A 469 25.02 14.73 15.89
C ARG A 469 24.79 14.07 14.53
N LEU A 470 25.25 12.83 14.41
CA LEU A 470 24.82 11.88 13.39
C LEU A 470 23.86 10.87 14.06
N ALA A 471 22.63 10.76 13.54
CA ALA A 471 21.69 9.71 13.90
C ALA A 471 21.66 8.66 12.78
N VAL A 472 21.80 7.39 13.13
CA VAL A 472 21.70 6.26 12.20
C VAL A 472 20.64 5.32 12.70
N VAL A 473 19.68 4.97 11.83
CA VAL A 473 18.67 3.94 12.06
C VAL A 473 18.83 2.91 10.95
N GLY A 474 19.00 1.65 11.31
CA GLY A 474 19.09 0.54 10.37
C GLY A 474 18.12 -0.57 10.78
N GLU A 475 17.45 -1.17 9.83
CA GLU A 475 16.56 -2.30 10.03
C GLU A 475 16.84 -3.38 8.99
N VAL A 476 16.83 -4.64 9.42
CA VAL A 476 16.86 -5.82 8.57
C VAL A 476 15.63 -6.66 8.86
N GLY A 477 14.98 -7.16 7.80
CA GLY A 477 13.83 -8.06 7.92
C GLY A 477 13.87 -9.18 6.91
N VAL A 478 13.31 -10.32 7.29
CA VAL A 478 13.23 -11.54 6.49
C VAL A 478 11.83 -12.13 6.64
N SER A 479 11.21 -12.52 5.55
CA SER A 479 9.97 -13.28 5.49
C SER A 479 10.26 -14.68 4.95
N TYR A 480 9.62 -15.72 5.53
CA TYR A 480 9.83 -17.11 5.17
C TYR A 480 8.50 -17.86 5.09
N ILE A 481 8.27 -18.55 3.96
CA ILE A 481 7.08 -19.37 3.68
C ILE A 481 7.56 -20.80 3.40
N PRO A 482 7.55 -21.69 4.42
CA PRO A 482 8.16 -23.02 4.31
C PRO A 482 7.56 -23.88 3.21
N ASP A 483 6.22 -23.87 3.09
CA ASP A 483 5.46 -24.78 2.23
C ASP A 483 5.04 -24.15 0.90
N LEU A 484 5.64 -23.02 0.51
CA LEU A 484 5.40 -22.41 -0.79
C LEU A 484 5.81 -23.40 -1.90
N PRO A 485 4.90 -23.78 -2.84
CA PRO A 485 5.22 -24.69 -3.93
C PRO A 485 6.25 -24.09 -4.91
N ASP A 486 6.84 -24.93 -5.73
CA ASP A 486 7.69 -24.46 -6.81
C ASP A 486 6.87 -23.82 -7.94
N THR A 487 7.49 -22.93 -8.73
CA THR A 487 6.82 -22.15 -9.78
C THR A 487 6.27 -22.99 -10.94
N ASP A 488 6.67 -24.25 -11.04
CA ASP A 488 6.10 -25.20 -11.98
C ASP A 488 4.72 -25.69 -11.55
N ASP A 489 4.46 -25.73 -10.25
CA ASP A 489 3.19 -26.18 -9.66
C ASP A 489 2.22 -25.02 -9.45
N ALA A 490 2.69 -23.93 -8.84
CA ALA A 490 1.85 -22.74 -8.56
C ALA A 490 2.67 -21.44 -8.60
N ARG A 491 2.02 -20.33 -8.99
CA ARG A 491 2.67 -19.04 -9.16
C ARG A 491 1.96 -17.93 -8.40
N TYR A 492 2.68 -17.37 -7.43
CA TYR A 492 2.17 -16.29 -6.57
C TYR A 492 2.95 -15.00 -6.82
N GLY A 493 2.29 -13.86 -6.59
CA GLY A 493 2.91 -12.55 -6.78
C GLY A 493 3.27 -12.25 -8.23
N ARG A 494 4.38 -11.60 -8.48
CA ARG A 494 4.86 -11.05 -9.76
C ARG A 494 3.83 -10.17 -10.46
N SER A 495 4.18 -8.94 -10.75
CA SER A 495 3.27 -8.03 -11.44
C SER A 495 2.91 -8.51 -12.85
N GLY A 496 1.65 -8.33 -13.22
CA GLY A 496 1.18 -8.57 -14.58
C GLY A 496 1.80 -7.65 -15.64
N ALA A 497 2.45 -6.56 -15.26
CA ALA A 497 3.23 -5.72 -16.18
C ALA A 497 4.26 -6.54 -16.97
N TYR A 498 4.79 -7.60 -16.35
CA TYR A 498 5.81 -8.47 -16.95
C TYR A 498 5.24 -9.70 -17.68
N GLY A 499 3.92 -9.73 -17.87
CA GLY A 499 3.22 -10.74 -18.63
C GLY A 499 3.31 -12.14 -18.02
N ILE A 500 2.97 -13.14 -18.82
CA ILE A 500 3.10 -14.54 -18.45
C ILE A 500 4.58 -14.94 -18.40
N GLY A 501 4.95 -15.75 -17.41
CA GLY A 501 6.28 -16.33 -17.33
C GLY A 501 6.47 -17.54 -18.24
N ASN A 502 7.54 -18.31 -18.02
CA ASN A 502 7.80 -19.54 -18.75
C ASN A 502 6.64 -20.52 -18.59
N ASN A 503 6.11 -21.06 -19.69
CA ASN A 503 4.97 -21.96 -19.74
C ASN A 503 5.30 -23.27 -20.47
N ASP A 504 6.56 -23.71 -20.47
CA ASP A 504 6.98 -24.98 -21.04
C ASP A 504 6.21 -26.13 -20.39
N GLY A 505 5.68 -27.03 -21.20
CA GLY A 505 5.06 -28.28 -20.77
C GLY A 505 3.63 -28.17 -20.20
N VAL A 506 3.06 -26.96 -20.03
CA VAL A 506 1.71 -26.77 -19.46
C VAL A 506 0.60 -26.86 -20.52
N TRP A 507 0.94 -26.93 -21.79
CA TRP A 507 -0.05 -26.94 -22.88
C TRP A 507 -0.77 -28.28 -22.99
N ALA A 508 -2.08 -28.29 -22.78
CA ALA A 508 -2.95 -29.47 -22.68
C ALA A 508 -3.08 -30.32 -23.96
N ASN A 509 -2.53 -29.91 -25.09
CA ASN A 509 -2.62 -30.62 -26.37
C ASN A 509 -1.32 -31.31 -26.81
N GLY A 510 -0.37 -31.52 -25.90
CA GLY A 510 0.85 -32.27 -26.21
C GLY A 510 1.82 -31.58 -27.17
N GLY A 511 1.73 -30.25 -27.28
CA GLY A 511 2.71 -29.49 -28.04
C GLY A 511 3.84 -28.99 -27.12
N ASP A 512 5.07 -29.10 -27.59
CA ASP A 512 6.28 -28.55 -26.91
C ASP A 512 6.35 -27.01 -27.00
N THR A 513 5.23 -26.30 -27.02
CA THR A 513 5.16 -24.87 -27.32
C THR A 513 5.12 -24.07 -26.02
N ASN A 514 6.11 -23.21 -25.80
CA ASN A 514 6.12 -22.23 -24.73
C ASN A 514 5.17 -21.07 -25.08
N PHE A 515 4.01 -21.01 -24.43
CA PHE A 515 2.99 -19.98 -24.69
C PHE A 515 3.52 -18.54 -24.48
N CYS A 516 4.44 -18.35 -23.57
CA CYS A 516 5.09 -17.07 -23.33
C CYS A 516 5.86 -16.56 -24.57
N VAL A 517 6.49 -17.46 -25.32
CA VAL A 517 7.29 -17.13 -26.51
C VAL A 517 6.48 -17.27 -27.79
N ASP A 518 5.69 -18.35 -27.89
CA ASP A 518 5.07 -18.81 -29.14
C ASP A 518 3.55 -18.59 -29.16
N GLY A 519 2.97 -17.99 -28.12
CA GLY A 519 1.51 -17.82 -27.94
C GLY A 519 0.85 -16.79 -28.86
N GLY A 520 1.50 -16.33 -29.90
CA GLY A 520 0.97 -15.37 -30.87
C GLY A 520 0.68 -14.01 -30.22
N SER A 521 -0.56 -13.51 -30.32
CA SER A 521 -0.96 -12.21 -29.73
C SER A 521 -1.00 -12.21 -28.20
N ALA A 522 -0.92 -13.38 -27.56
CA ALA A 522 -0.87 -13.52 -26.11
C ALA A 522 0.53 -13.83 -25.57
N ALA A 523 1.53 -13.98 -26.46
CA ALA A 523 2.94 -14.06 -26.07
C ALA A 523 3.39 -12.74 -25.44
N ASN A 524 4.40 -12.81 -24.57
CA ASN A 524 5.04 -11.61 -24.07
C ASN A 524 5.75 -10.85 -25.20
N ALA A 525 5.54 -9.54 -25.27
CA ALA A 525 6.26 -8.70 -26.22
C ALA A 525 7.78 -8.73 -25.94
N ASN A 526 8.17 -8.81 -24.66
CA ASN A 526 9.54 -8.99 -24.25
C ASN A 526 9.77 -10.42 -23.72
N THR A 527 10.43 -11.25 -24.53
CA THR A 527 10.72 -12.65 -24.19
C THR A 527 11.71 -12.83 -23.04
N ASP A 528 12.43 -11.78 -22.63
CA ASP A 528 13.29 -11.80 -21.44
C ASP A 528 12.50 -12.04 -20.15
N TYR A 529 11.20 -11.79 -20.16
CA TYR A 529 10.28 -12.10 -19.07
C TYR A 529 9.70 -13.52 -19.12
N CYS A 530 9.99 -14.31 -20.14
CA CYS A 530 9.59 -15.71 -20.23
C CYS A 530 10.48 -16.61 -19.36
N THR A 531 10.52 -16.31 -18.07
CA THR A 531 11.31 -17.02 -17.05
C THR A 531 10.44 -17.36 -15.85
N ASP A 532 10.94 -18.20 -14.96
CA ASP A 532 10.28 -18.56 -13.68
C ASP A 532 10.66 -17.61 -12.54
N ASP A 533 11.35 -16.49 -12.85
CA ASP A 533 11.75 -15.47 -11.89
C ASP A 533 10.63 -14.47 -11.61
N GLY A 534 10.78 -13.70 -10.53
CA GLY A 534 9.90 -12.58 -10.17
C GLY A 534 8.67 -12.97 -9.36
N TYR A 535 8.36 -14.25 -9.25
CA TYR A 535 7.31 -14.78 -8.39
C TYR A 535 7.71 -14.74 -6.92
N THR A 536 6.73 -14.83 -6.02
CA THR A 536 6.96 -14.94 -4.58
C THR A 536 7.94 -16.06 -4.27
N THR A 537 8.91 -15.78 -3.41
CA THR A 537 9.97 -16.74 -3.05
C THR A 537 9.77 -17.26 -1.62
N LYS A 538 10.22 -18.50 -1.37
CA LYS A 538 10.19 -19.09 -0.01
C LYS A 538 10.87 -18.20 1.02
N LEU A 539 11.90 -17.48 0.63
CA LEU A 539 12.65 -16.56 1.47
C LEU A 539 12.78 -15.21 0.74
N ALA A 540 12.33 -14.15 1.40
CA ALA A 540 12.51 -12.78 0.94
C ALA A 540 12.96 -11.91 2.11
N GLY A 541 13.66 -10.83 1.85
CA GLY A 541 14.10 -9.93 2.92
C GLY A 541 14.72 -8.67 2.38
N GLY A 542 15.09 -7.77 3.30
CA GLY A 542 15.70 -6.52 2.90
C GLY A 542 16.33 -5.78 4.06
N VAL A 543 17.08 -4.75 3.68
CA VAL A 543 17.73 -3.83 4.61
C VAL A 543 17.20 -2.43 4.35
N ARG A 544 16.91 -1.70 5.42
CA ARG A 544 16.51 -0.29 5.40
C ARG A 544 17.48 0.47 6.28
N MET A 545 17.94 1.62 5.81
CA MET A 545 18.83 2.49 6.59
C MET A 545 18.44 3.95 6.38
N ARG A 546 18.48 4.72 7.44
CA ARG A 546 18.41 6.19 7.39
C ARG A 546 19.50 6.79 8.26
N ALA A 547 20.24 7.76 7.71
CA ALA A 547 21.26 8.51 8.40
C ALA A 547 20.97 10.00 8.26
N GLY A 548 21.10 10.77 9.35
CA GLY A 548 20.90 12.22 9.36
C GLY A 548 21.97 12.93 10.17
N LEU A 549 22.58 13.95 9.58
CA LEU A 549 23.57 14.82 10.23
C LEU A 549 22.88 16.10 10.67
N THR A 550 22.83 16.37 11.98
CA THR A 550 22.20 17.59 12.51
C THR A 550 23.28 18.66 12.78
N TYR A 551 23.11 19.82 12.15
CA TYR A 551 23.88 21.03 12.38
C TYR A 551 22.95 22.05 13.04
N ASN A 552 23.12 22.28 14.35
CA ASN A 552 22.33 23.28 15.06
C ASN A 552 22.88 24.69 14.74
N ASP A 553 21.96 25.64 14.56
CA ASP A 553 22.32 27.04 14.24
C ASP A 553 23.33 27.12 13.08
N ALA A 554 23.13 26.33 12.03
CA ALA A 554 24.01 26.30 10.86
C ALA A 554 24.15 27.68 10.22
N PHE A 555 23.11 28.48 10.25
CA PHE A 555 23.07 29.90 9.90
C PHE A 555 21.83 30.60 10.46
N SER A 556 22.01 31.71 11.18
CA SER A 556 20.94 32.63 11.61
C SER A 556 19.76 31.97 12.31
N GLY A 557 20.00 30.99 13.19
CA GLY A 557 18.96 30.28 13.95
C GLY A 557 18.28 29.13 13.18
N VAL A 558 18.82 28.76 12.03
CA VAL A 558 18.34 27.62 11.22
C VAL A 558 19.15 26.38 11.57
N ASN A 559 18.45 25.32 11.95
CA ASN A 559 19.02 23.96 12.02
C ASN A 559 18.97 23.33 10.65
N MET A 560 20.06 22.69 10.21
CA MET A 560 20.14 21.98 8.93
C MET A 560 20.37 20.49 9.17
N THR A 561 19.59 19.63 8.49
CA THR A 561 19.74 18.18 8.62
C THR A 561 19.77 17.53 7.24
N PRO A 562 20.96 17.37 6.61
CA PRO A 562 21.09 16.47 5.47
C PRO A 562 20.84 15.00 5.88
N THR A 563 20.14 14.26 5.02
CA THR A 563 19.74 12.87 5.24
C THR A 563 20.09 11.99 4.05
N LEU A 564 20.44 10.74 4.35
CA LEU A 564 20.59 9.64 3.39
C LEU A 564 19.65 8.51 3.81
N SER A 565 18.90 7.98 2.87
CA SER A 565 18.09 6.77 3.04
C SER A 565 18.52 5.72 2.03
N LEU A 566 18.60 4.47 2.46
CA LEU A 566 18.91 3.31 1.60
C LEU A 566 17.91 2.19 1.91
N ALA A 567 17.41 1.57 0.85
CA ALA A 567 16.62 0.34 0.94
C ALA A 567 17.12 -0.64 -0.12
N TYR A 568 17.39 -1.88 0.27
CA TYR A 568 17.77 -2.95 -0.65
C TYR A 568 17.01 -4.21 -0.30
N ASP A 569 16.51 -4.90 -1.32
CA ASP A 569 15.69 -6.09 -1.20
C ASP A 569 16.34 -7.29 -1.89
N LYS A 570 16.06 -8.49 -1.37
CA LYS A 570 16.41 -9.77 -1.98
C LYS A 570 15.25 -10.76 -1.83
N GLY A 571 14.93 -11.45 -2.94
CA GLY A 571 13.72 -12.26 -3.04
C GLY A 571 12.44 -11.43 -3.16
N ASN A 572 11.32 -12.08 -3.41
CA ASN A 572 10.02 -11.44 -3.61
C ASN A 572 9.05 -11.80 -2.49
N GLY A 573 8.48 -10.80 -1.85
CA GLY A 573 7.53 -10.96 -0.76
C GLY A 573 6.17 -11.50 -1.21
N ALA A 574 5.39 -11.98 -0.24
CA ALA A 574 4.08 -12.58 -0.45
C ALA A 574 2.92 -11.57 -0.44
N GLU A 575 3.12 -10.41 0.19
CA GLU A 575 2.03 -9.45 0.40
C GLU A 575 1.67 -8.71 -0.89
N PRO A 576 0.37 -8.43 -1.14
CA PRO A 576 -0.05 -7.57 -2.23
C PRO A 576 0.66 -6.21 -2.17
N GLY A 577 1.15 -5.73 -3.32
CA GLY A 577 1.96 -4.49 -3.38
C GLY A 577 3.43 -4.68 -3.02
N THR A 578 3.87 -5.89 -2.76
CA THR A 578 5.24 -6.40 -2.57
C THR A 578 6.17 -5.52 -1.74
N GLN A 579 6.28 -5.87 -0.46
CA GLN A 579 7.25 -5.27 0.46
C GLN A 579 8.70 -5.49 0.01
N PHE A 580 9.03 -6.68 -0.49
CA PHE A 580 10.33 -7.06 -1.03
C PHE A 580 10.22 -7.37 -2.52
N VAL A 581 11.11 -6.80 -3.32
CA VAL A 581 11.26 -7.08 -4.76
C VAL A 581 12.72 -7.38 -5.02
N ASP A 582 13.00 -8.53 -5.61
CA ASP A 582 14.38 -9.02 -5.80
C ASP A 582 15.27 -7.99 -6.49
N ASP A 583 16.43 -7.73 -5.89
CA ASP A 583 17.46 -6.78 -6.33
C ASP A 583 17.00 -5.30 -6.46
N ARG A 584 15.87 -4.90 -5.88
CA ARG A 584 15.44 -3.50 -5.84
C ARG A 584 16.34 -2.69 -4.89
N LEU A 585 16.83 -1.55 -5.38
CA LEU A 585 17.58 -0.57 -4.62
C LEU A 585 16.85 0.79 -4.65
N THR A 586 16.60 1.37 -3.49
CA THR A 586 16.08 2.74 -3.36
C THR A 586 17.08 3.60 -2.61
N VAL A 587 17.42 4.76 -3.16
CA VAL A 587 18.32 5.75 -2.56
C VAL A 587 17.60 7.07 -2.41
N GLY A 588 17.51 7.58 -1.19
CA GLY A 588 16.93 8.90 -0.91
C GLY A 588 18.01 9.84 -0.38
N LEU A 589 18.10 11.03 -0.94
CA LEU A 589 18.90 12.14 -0.46
C LEU A 589 17.99 13.30 -0.07
N GLY A 590 18.21 13.90 1.09
CA GLY A 590 17.37 14.99 1.54
C GLY A 590 18.16 16.03 2.32
N VAL A 591 17.60 17.22 2.44
CA VAL A 591 18.04 18.24 3.39
C VAL A 591 16.81 18.93 3.96
N SER A 592 16.77 19.01 5.29
CA SER A 592 15.75 19.75 6.04
C SER A 592 16.37 20.98 6.68
N PHE A 593 15.69 22.11 6.56
CA PHE A 593 16.00 23.37 7.20
C PHE A 593 14.89 23.72 8.18
N LEU A 594 15.21 23.76 9.47
CA LEU A 594 14.24 24.04 10.53
C LEU A 594 14.57 25.36 11.21
N TYR A 595 13.68 26.33 11.09
CA TYR A 595 13.80 27.64 11.72
C TYR A 595 12.88 27.77 12.93
N LEU A 596 13.45 28.12 14.07
CA LEU A 596 12.77 28.33 15.36
C LEU A 596 11.85 27.17 15.80
N ASN A 597 12.13 25.95 15.38
CA ASN A 597 11.30 24.74 15.63
C ASN A 597 9.85 24.86 15.12
N GLN A 598 9.57 25.73 14.18
CA GLN A 598 8.22 26.03 13.69
C GLN A 598 8.10 25.93 12.18
N THR A 599 9.07 26.47 11.47
CA THR A 599 9.06 26.49 10.00
C THR A 599 10.10 25.52 9.50
N SER A 600 9.68 24.53 8.71
CA SER A 600 10.60 23.66 8.00
C SER A 600 10.50 23.88 6.49
N VAL A 601 11.63 23.73 5.81
CA VAL A 601 11.73 23.59 4.36
C VAL A 601 12.54 22.35 4.07
N ASP A 602 11.97 21.43 3.31
CA ASP A 602 12.58 20.15 3.01
C ASP A 602 12.73 19.99 1.50
N ILE A 603 13.92 19.56 1.06
CA ILE A 603 14.21 19.19 -0.33
C ILE A 603 14.63 17.73 -0.32
N ALA A 604 14.07 16.91 -1.18
CA ALA A 604 14.43 15.50 -1.29
C ALA A 604 14.51 15.04 -2.75
N TYR A 605 15.43 14.14 -3.02
CA TYR A 605 15.54 13.37 -4.24
C TYR A 605 15.44 11.89 -3.89
N THR A 606 14.66 11.13 -4.65
CA THR A 606 14.56 9.68 -4.50
C THR A 606 14.81 9.01 -5.85
N ASN A 607 15.73 8.05 -5.84
CA ASN A 607 16.02 7.18 -6.97
C ASN A 607 15.54 5.77 -6.68
N PHE A 608 14.88 5.16 -7.66
CA PHE A 608 14.44 3.78 -7.65
C PHE A 608 15.17 3.01 -8.75
N SER A 609 15.97 2.04 -8.37
CA SER A 609 16.82 1.31 -9.33
C SER A 609 16.90 -0.18 -9.01
N GLY A 610 17.51 -0.93 -9.90
CA GLY A 610 17.67 -2.37 -9.73
C GLY A 610 16.34 -3.13 -9.80
N GLY A 611 16.41 -4.44 -9.70
CA GLY A 611 15.28 -5.35 -9.77
C GLY A 611 14.67 -5.47 -11.18
N LYS A 612 14.77 -6.65 -11.77
CA LYS A 612 14.18 -6.94 -13.08
C LYS A 612 12.65 -6.72 -13.08
N TYR A 613 12.01 -7.02 -11.95
CA TYR A 613 10.56 -6.95 -11.74
C TYR A 613 10.13 -5.76 -10.87
N ASN A 614 10.91 -4.69 -10.88
CA ASN A 614 10.64 -3.47 -10.14
C ASN A 614 9.76 -2.52 -10.95
N GLN A 615 8.48 -2.38 -10.57
CA GLN A 615 7.52 -1.53 -11.29
C GLN A 615 7.72 -0.02 -11.09
N ILE A 616 8.48 0.38 -10.08
CA ILE A 616 8.73 1.80 -9.78
C ILE A 616 10.12 2.27 -10.20
N LYS A 617 10.82 1.51 -11.03
CA LYS A 617 12.20 1.82 -11.44
C LYS A 617 12.34 3.11 -12.27
N ASP A 618 11.23 3.62 -12.81
CA ASP A 618 11.15 4.87 -13.57
C ASP A 618 10.44 6.01 -12.80
N ARG A 619 10.33 5.88 -11.47
CA ARG A 619 9.66 6.85 -10.58
C ARG A 619 10.61 7.78 -9.83
N ASP A 620 11.81 8.00 -10.35
CA ASP A 620 12.73 8.95 -9.77
C ASP A 620 12.11 10.33 -9.68
N ASN A 621 12.27 10.97 -8.52
CA ASN A 621 11.59 12.23 -8.27
C ASN A 621 12.39 13.18 -7.39
N ILE A 622 12.11 14.48 -7.56
CA ILE A 622 12.52 15.54 -6.65
C ILE A 622 11.28 16.13 -6.01
N SER A 623 11.38 16.45 -4.73
CA SER A 623 10.30 17.11 -4.01
C SER A 623 10.82 18.28 -3.17
N LEU A 624 9.95 19.28 -3.03
CA LEU A 624 10.13 20.44 -2.15
C LEU A 624 8.90 20.54 -1.25
N SER A 625 9.10 20.73 0.05
CA SER A 625 8.00 21.05 0.94
C SER A 625 8.36 22.19 1.91
N ALA A 626 7.34 22.92 2.33
CA ALA A 626 7.45 23.93 3.38
C ALA A 626 6.30 23.74 4.38
N LYS A 627 6.61 23.77 5.68
CA LYS A 627 5.62 23.59 6.76
C LYS A 627 5.78 24.68 7.82
N TYR A 628 4.64 25.04 8.41
CA TYR A 628 4.58 25.93 9.57
C TYR A 628 3.67 25.33 10.63
N SER A 629 4.21 25.13 11.83
CA SER A 629 3.48 24.58 12.99
C SER A 629 3.25 25.66 14.06
N PHE A 630 2.05 25.71 14.63
CA PHE A 630 1.61 26.72 15.62
C PHE A 630 0.53 26.20 16.55
#